data_51d1159c2c8f8f9de60e27168c3742ee
#
_entry.id   51d1159c2c8f8f9de60e27168c3742ee
#
_cell.length_a   1.000
_cell.length_b   1.000
_cell.length_c   1.000
_cell.angle_alpha   90.00
_cell.angle_beta   90.00
_cell.angle_gamma   90.00
#
_symmetry.space_group_name_H-M   'P 1'
#
loop_
_entity.id
_entity.type
_entity.pdbx_description
1 polymer ?
#
loop_
_entity_poly.entity_id
_entity_poly.type
_entity_poly.pdbx_seq_one_letter_code
_entity_poly.pdbx_strand_id
1 'polypeptide(L)'
;MNDVRLGLLFSRIRVEEKLLLEAAKKRGIEISLMDSREVIFDLDSRFDIDVLLERDVSHARALYALSLFENTGVKTINAYRVALACGDKVATSKALRDAGVPTPDVKVAFTRESALAAIEDMGYPVVLKPVTGSWGRLLAKINDRDAAEAVLEHKDHLGSYYHKIFYVQEYLEKPGRDIRAFVIGDEVACAVYRSSSHWITNTSRGASATNCPLTPELKKVSLAAAQAMGGGVLAVDLIESDDGLVAHEVNYTVEFRNSIEPTGVDIPGRIIEYALEVGQDAGA
;
A
#
# COMPACT_ATOMS: atom_id res chain seq x y z
N MET A 1 2.01 34.13 -1.05
CA MET A 1 1.83 32.66 -1.13
C MET A 1 3.19 32.07 -0.84
N ASN A 2 3.36 31.31 0.24
CA ASN A 2 4.63 30.61 0.46
C ASN A 2 4.78 29.60 -0.66
N ASP A 3 5.83 29.76 -1.48
CA ASP A 3 6.14 28.84 -2.56
C ASP A 3 6.65 27.52 -1.95
N VAL A 4 5.75 26.57 -1.73
CA VAL A 4 6.12 25.23 -1.27
C VAL A 4 6.93 24.54 -2.35
N ARG A 5 8.15 24.14 -2.03
CA ARG A 5 9.07 23.44 -2.94
C ARG A 5 8.83 21.96 -2.86
N LEU A 6 8.30 21.37 -3.93
CA LEU A 6 8.04 19.95 -4.01
C LEU A 6 9.23 19.20 -4.61
N GLY A 7 9.56 18.04 -4.01
CA GLY A 7 10.44 17.04 -4.58
C GLY A 7 9.68 15.77 -4.94
N LEU A 8 10.15 15.03 -5.94
CA LEU A 8 9.67 13.71 -6.31
C LEU A 8 10.84 12.73 -6.32
N LEU A 9 10.85 11.81 -5.38
CA LEU A 9 11.82 10.71 -5.35
C LEU A 9 11.28 9.52 -6.16
N PHE A 10 12.04 9.07 -7.14
CA PHE A 10 11.65 7.96 -7.99
C PHE A 10 12.89 7.14 -8.40
N SER A 11 12.67 5.89 -8.80
CA SER A 11 13.68 5.08 -9.51
C SER A 11 13.31 4.81 -10.95
N ARG A 12 12.05 5.09 -11.31
CA ARG A 12 11.55 4.95 -12.68
C ARG A 12 10.33 5.85 -12.85
N ILE A 13 10.31 6.66 -13.90
CA ILE A 13 9.13 7.44 -14.26
C ILE A 13 8.13 6.53 -14.98
N ARG A 14 7.08 6.12 -14.27
CA ARG A 14 5.95 5.33 -14.79
C ARG A 14 4.83 6.27 -15.22
N VAL A 15 3.66 5.73 -15.53
CA VAL A 15 2.48 6.52 -15.88
C VAL A 15 2.03 7.39 -14.71
N GLU A 16 2.05 6.85 -13.50
CA GLU A 16 1.66 7.58 -12.29
C GLU A 16 2.53 8.83 -12.06
N GLU A 17 3.85 8.69 -12.17
CA GLU A 17 4.78 9.81 -12.00
C GLU A 17 4.57 10.87 -13.09
N LYS A 18 4.34 10.46 -14.34
CA LYS A 18 4.00 11.40 -15.42
C LYS A 18 2.72 12.19 -15.14
N LEU A 19 1.68 11.52 -14.65
CA LEU A 19 0.40 12.14 -14.30
C LEU A 19 0.55 13.14 -13.13
N LEU A 20 1.40 12.83 -12.13
CA LEU A 20 1.72 13.75 -11.04
C LEU A 20 2.45 15.00 -11.56
N LEU A 21 3.44 14.83 -12.42
CA LEU A 21 4.18 15.94 -13.04
C LEU A 21 3.27 16.81 -13.90
N GLU A 22 2.37 16.21 -14.66
CA GLU A 22 1.38 16.95 -15.45
C GLU A 22 0.38 17.71 -14.56
N ALA A 23 -0.07 17.10 -13.47
CA ALA A 23 -0.98 17.74 -12.52
C ALA A 23 -0.33 18.94 -11.83
N ALA A 24 0.95 18.83 -11.43
CA ALA A 24 1.73 19.92 -10.89
C ALA A 24 1.93 21.06 -11.92
N LYS A 25 2.33 20.71 -13.14
CA LYS A 25 2.51 21.70 -14.23
C LYS A 25 1.23 22.47 -14.54
N LYS A 26 0.07 21.81 -14.55
CA LYS A 26 -1.23 22.49 -14.74
C LYS A 26 -1.54 23.53 -13.65
N ARG A 27 -0.96 23.35 -12.46
CA ARG A 27 -1.08 24.27 -11.31
C ARG A 27 0.06 25.28 -11.21
N GLY A 28 0.97 25.30 -12.18
CA GLY A 28 2.13 26.18 -12.20
C GLY A 28 3.20 25.82 -11.16
N ILE A 29 3.21 24.55 -10.71
CA ILE A 29 4.14 24.06 -9.69
C ILE A 29 5.28 23.32 -10.39
N GLU A 30 6.52 23.70 -10.05
CA GLU A 30 7.72 22.98 -10.46
C GLU A 30 8.09 21.94 -9.40
N ILE A 31 8.43 20.72 -9.85
CA ILE A 31 8.82 19.60 -8.98
C ILE A 31 10.30 19.30 -9.21
N SER A 32 11.10 19.31 -8.13
CA SER A 32 12.48 18.86 -8.13
C SER A 32 12.54 17.33 -8.26
N LEU A 33 13.14 16.85 -9.36
CA LEU A 33 13.23 15.43 -9.64
C LEU A 33 14.46 14.81 -8.99
N MET A 34 14.28 13.73 -8.24
CA MET A 34 15.34 13.01 -7.53
C MET A 34 15.31 11.52 -7.93
N ASP A 35 16.25 11.11 -8.80
CA ASP A 35 16.39 9.69 -9.12
C ASP A 35 17.17 8.98 -7.99
N SER A 36 16.49 8.09 -7.28
CA SER A 36 17.08 7.34 -6.15
C SER A 36 18.28 6.46 -6.54
N ARG A 37 18.50 6.23 -7.83
CA ARG A 37 19.64 5.46 -8.35
C ARG A 37 20.88 6.32 -8.57
N GLU A 38 20.73 7.65 -8.61
CA GLU A 38 21.78 8.62 -8.91
C GLU A 38 22.09 9.52 -7.72
N VAL A 39 21.10 9.75 -6.85
CA VAL A 39 21.28 10.57 -5.66
C VAL A 39 22.23 9.89 -4.68
N ILE A 40 23.25 10.65 -4.23
CA ILE A 40 24.11 10.26 -3.13
C ILE A 40 23.61 10.99 -1.89
N PHE A 41 23.20 10.21 -0.89
CA PHE A 41 22.79 10.74 0.41
C PHE A 41 23.99 10.78 1.35
N ASP A 42 24.33 11.95 1.82
CA ASP A 42 25.19 12.14 2.97
C ASP A 42 24.31 12.21 4.23
N LEU A 43 24.77 11.69 5.37
CA LEU A 43 23.99 11.70 6.62
C LEU A 43 23.67 13.12 7.12
N ASP A 44 24.50 14.10 6.71
CA ASP A 44 24.30 15.51 7.01
C ASP A 44 23.64 16.30 5.86
N SER A 45 23.13 15.60 4.84
CA SER A 45 22.54 16.25 3.65
C SER A 45 21.40 17.21 4.03
N ARG A 46 21.37 18.36 3.34
CA ARG A 46 20.26 19.29 3.38
C ARG A 46 19.62 19.34 2.00
N PHE A 47 18.32 19.41 1.97
CA PHE A 47 17.56 19.39 0.72
C PHE A 47 16.80 20.71 0.59
N ASP A 48 16.89 21.32 -0.57
CA ASP A 48 16.19 22.58 -0.88
C ASP A 48 14.76 22.31 -1.37
N ILE A 49 14.03 21.50 -0.59
CA ILE A 49 12.63 21.16 -0.77
C ILE A 49 11.92 21.16 0.58
N ASP A 50 10.62 21.41 0.58
CA ASP A 50 9.80 21.45 1.79
C ASP A 50 9.00 20.13 1.95
N VAL A 51 8.57 19.53 0.81
CA VAL A 51 7.84 18.26 0.78
C VAL A 51 8.42 17.34 -0.28
N LEU A 52 8.57 16.07 0.06
CA LEU A 52 8.99 15.00 -0.83
C LEU A 52 7.85 14.03 -1.09
N LEU A 53 7.48 13.84 -2.34
CA LEU A 53 6.63 12.72 -2.77
C LEU A 53 7.50 11.49 -3.02
N GLU A 54 7.33 10.43 -2.24
CA GLU A 54 8.03 9.16 -2.39
C GLU A 54 7.32 8.28 -3.41
N ARG A 55 8.02 7.88 -4.48
CA ARG A 55 7.51 7.07 -5.59
C ARG A 55 8.48 6.00 -6.07
N ASP A 56 9.43 5.57 -5.22
CA ASP A 56 10.36 4.50 -5.60
C ASP A 56 9.62 3.16 -5.80
N VAL A 57 10.03 2.39 -6.79
CA VAL A 57 9.50 1.05 -7.06
C VAL A 57 10.02 0.03 -6.03
N SER A 58 11.20 0.27 -5.48
CA SER A 58 11.82 -0.59 -4.49
C SER A 58 11.46 -0.15 -3.07
N HIS A 59 10.64 -0.95 -2.38
CA HIS A 59 10.30 -0.70 -0.99
C HIS A 59 11.54 -0.52 -0.09
N ALA A 60 12.59 -1.33 -0.27
CA ALA A 60 13.80 -1.20 0.53
C ALA A 60 14.49 0.15 0.31
N ARG A 61 14.65 0.61 -0.96
CA ARG A 61 15.20 1.95 -1.23
C ARG A 61 14.33 3.06 -0.70
N ALA A 62 13.00 2.94 -0.87
CA ALA A 62 12.05 3.90 -0.30
C ALA A 62 12.25 4.06 1.21
N LEU A 63 12.33 2.96 1.96
CA LEU A 63 12.54 3.01 3.41
C LEU A 63 13.84 3.69 3.78
N TYR A 64 14.98 3.32 3.15
CA TYR A 64 16.25 3.97 3.46
C TYR A 64 16.23 5.45 3.10
N ALA A 65 15.71 5.81 1.93
CA ALA A 65 15.59 7.20 1.54
C ALA A 65 14.73 7.99 2.53
N LEU A 66 13.53 7.49 2.85
CA LEU A 66 12.63 8.16 3.80
C LEU A 66 13.28 8.31 5.18
N SER A 67 14.03 7.32 5.66
CA SER A 67 14.74 7.43 6.95
C SER A 67 15.83 8.53 6.93
N LEU A 68 16.46 8.79 5.78
CA LEU A 68 17.45 9.85 5.61
C LEU A 68 16.80 11.25 5.53
N PHE A 69 15.52 11.32 5.17
CA PHE A 69 14.77 12.58 5.23
C PHE A 69 14.20 12.88 6.63
N GLU A 70 14.13 11.90 7.54
CA GLU A 70 13.70 12.17 8.91
C GLU A 70 14.64 13.20 9.58
N ASN A 71 14.06 14.11 10.33
CA ASN A 71 14.79 15.18 11.03
C ASN A 71 15.54 16.20 10.14
N THR A 72 15.37 16.17 8.81
CA THR A 72 15.94 17.19 7.91
C THR A 72 15.09 18.46 7.81
N GLY A 73 13.87 18.43 8.33
CA GLY A 73 12.83 19.46 8.14
C GLY A 73 11.95 19.23 6.93
N VAL A 74 12.34 18.36 6.00
CA VAL A 74 11.51 17.98 4.83
C VAL A 74 10.37 17.07 5.27
N LYS A 75 9.14 17.39 4.89
CA LYS A 75 8.00 16.52 5.08
C LYS A 75 7.96 15.46 3.98
N THR A 76 7.67 14.22 4.31
CA THR A 76 7.60 13.14 3.31
C THR A 76 6.19 12.60 3.17
N ILE A 77 5.76 12.38 1.95
CA ILE A 77 4.51 11.71 1.59
C ILE A 77 4.85 10.42 0.80
N ASN A 78 4.68 9.25 1.42
CA ASN A 78 4.25 9.08 2.80
C ASN A 78 5.44 9.12 3.78
N ALA A 79 5.16 9.30 5.06
CA ALA A 79 6.18 9.29 6.10
C ALA A 79 6.85 7.91 6.23
N TYR A 80 8.09 7.86 6.73
CA TYR A 80 8.85 6.63 6.94
C TYR A 80 8.06 5.56 7.71
N ARG A 81 7.43 5.95 8.83
CA ARG A 81 6.60 5.03 9.63
C ARG A 81 5.43 4.42 8.86
N VAL A 82 4.82 5.19 7.95
CA VAL A 82 3.72 4.74 7.10
C VAL A 82 4.22 3.73 6.07
N ALA A 83 5.33 4.04 5.41
CA ALA A 83 5.96 3.12 4.46
C ALA A 83 6.40 1.80 5.13
N LEU A 84 6.95 1.88 6.35
CA LEU A 84 7.34 0.72 7.14
C LEU A 84 6.13 -0.16 7.49
N ALA A 85 5.05 0.45 7.98
CA ALA A 85 3.83 -0.28 8.36
C ALA A 85 3.14 -0.92 7.15
N CYS A 86 2.96 -0.17 6.05
CA CYS A 86 2.29 -0.67 4.84
C CYS A 86 3.13 -1.66 4.03
N GLY A 87 4.46 -1.61 4.13
CA GLY A 87 5.37 -2.50 3.39
C GLY A 87 5.48 -3.90 3.95
N ASP A 88 5.03 -4.12 5.19
CA ASP A 88 5.05 -5.40 5.90
C ASP A 88 3.64 -5.84 6.29
N LYS A 89 3.20 -7.00 5.80
CA LYS A 89 1.83 -7.50 6.03
C LYS A 89 1.55 -7.86 7.48
N VAL A 90 2.57 -8.25 8.25
CA VAL A 90 2.41 -8.51 9.69
C VAL A 90 2.16 -7.19 10.41
N ALA A 91 2.98 -6.17 10.11
CA ALA A 91 2.81 -4.84 10.69
C ALA A 91 1.45 -4.21 10.31
N THR A 92 1.07 -4.29 9.02
CA THR A 92 -0.24 -3.82 8.55
C THR A 92 -1.39 -4.49 9.29
N SER A 93 -1.41 -5.84 9.33
CA SER A 93 -2.51 -6.59 9.97
C SER A 93 -2.59 -6.32 11.47
N LYS A 94 -1.42 -6.20 12.13
CA LYS A 94 -1.38 -5.86 13.55
C LYS A 94 -1.93 -4.46 13.81
N ALA A 95 -1.52 -3.47 13.03
CA ALA A 95 -1.99 -2.09 13.19
C ALA A 95 -3.50 -1.96 12.93
N LEU A 96 -4.03 -2.64 11.90
CA LEU A 96 -5.48 -2.69 11.63
C LEU A 96 -6.24 -3.32 12.80
N ARG A 97 -5.75 -4.45 13.33
CA ARG A 97 -6.35 -5.16 14.47
C ARG A 97 -6.34 -4.29 15.74
N ASP A 98 -5.22 -3.67 16.06
CA ASP A 98 -5.05 -2.81 17.25
C ASP A 98 -5.98 -1.57 17.18
N ALA A 99 -6.25 -1.07 15.98
CA ALA A 99 -7.18 0.04 15.74
C ALA A 99 -8.66 -0.39 15.67
N GLY A 100 -8.97 -1.69 15.81
CA GLY A 100 -10.34 -2.20 15.72
C GLY A 100 -10.92 -2.14 14.30
N VAL A 101 -10.08 -2.05 13.27
CA VAL A 101 -10.53 -2.11 11.87
C VAL A 101 -10.83 -3.57 11.50
N PRO A 102 -12.00 -3.87 10.91
CA PRO A 102 -12.28 -5.22 10.42
C PRO A 102 -11.17 -5.69 9.46
N THR A 103 -10.51 -6.77 9.82
CA THR A 103 -9.38 -7.33 9.06
C THR A 103 -9.41 -8.86 9.17
N PRO A 104 -8.94 -9.60 8.16
CA PRO A 104 -8.93 -11.06 8.18
C PRO A 104 -8.16 -11.60 9.38
N ASP A 105 -8.51 -12.81 9.82
CA ASP A 105 -7.72 -13.52 10.80
C ASP A 105 -6.36 -13.91 10.21
N VAL A 106 -5.32 -13.71 11.01
CA VAL A 106 -3.93 -13.93 10.61
C VAL A 106 -3.18 -14.69 11.70
N LYS A 107 -2.42 -15.70 11.28
CA LYS A 107 -1.40 -16.36 12.11
C LYS A 107 -0.04 -16.19 11.47
N VAL A 108 0.97 -15.99 12.30
CA VAL A 108 2.37 -15.86 11.87
C VAL A 108 3.19 -16.95 12.53
N ALA A 109 3.96 -17.68 11.73
CA ALA A 109 4.81 -18.75 12.18
C ALA A 109 6.23 -18.63 11.64
N PHE A 110 7.21 -19.20 12.31
CA PHE A 110 8.63 -19.07 11.96
C PHE A 110 9.30 -20.41 11.63
N THR A 111 8.55 -21.51 11.74
CA THR A 111 8.97 -22.84 11.32
C THR A 111 7.89 -23.48 10.45
N ARG A 112 8.28 -24.45 9.60
CA ARG A 112 7.37 -25.22 8.78
C ARG A 112 6.30 -25.93 9.63
N GLU A 113 6.71 -26.53 10.73
CA GLU A 113 5.84 -27.30 11.63
C GLU A 113 4.80 -26.39 12.29
N SER A 114 5.23 -25.24 12.83
CA SER A 114 4.29 -24.27 13.43
C SER A 114 3.38 -23.61 12.39
N ALA A 115 3.86 -23.43 11.16
CA ALA A 115 3.03 -22.91 10.07
C ALA A 115 1.94 -23.92 9.66
N LEU A 116 2.28 -25.21 9.56
CA LEU A 116 1.30 -26.28 9.28
C LEU A 116 0.25 -26.36 10.40
N ALA A 117 0.68 -26.34 11.65
CA ALA A 117 -0.24 -26.33 12.80
C ALA A 117 -1.17 -25.10 12.78
N ALA A 118 -0.64 -23.92 12.41
CA ALA A 118 -1.44 -22.71 12.26
C ALA A 118 -2.49 -22.80 11.16
N ILE A 119 -2.14 -23.41 10.02
CA ILE A 119 -3.07 -23.66 8.90
C ILE A 119 -4.18 -24.62 9.32
N GLU A 120 -3.83 -25.71 9.99
CA GLU A 120 -4.81 -26.71 10.46
C GLU A 120 -5.78 -26.14 11.50
N ASP A 121 -5.27 -25.31 12.41
CA ASP A 121 -6.10 -24.65 13.42
C ASP A 121 -7.05 -23.59 12.80
N MET A 122 -6.62 -22.90 11.72
CA MET A 122 -7.50 -21.99 10.98
C MET A 122 -8.50 -22.70 10.09
N GLY A 123 -8.19 -23.93 9.66
CA GLY A 123 -8.97 -24.68 8.67
C GLY A 123 -8.69 -24.25 7.24
N TYR A 124 -9.20 -25.05 6.30
CA TYR A 124 -9.01 -24.81 4.87
C TYR A 124 -10.27 -24.22 4.22
N PRO A 125 -10.10 -23.36 3.18
CA PRO A 125 -8.86 -22.88 2.61
C PRO A 125 -8.26 -21.70 3.39
N VAL A 126 -6.93 -21.54 3.29
CA VAL A 126 -6.21 -20.35 3.78
C VAL A 126 -5.37 -19.71 2.66
N VAL A 127 -4.89 -18.50 2.89
CA VAL A 127 -3.97 -17.79 1.97
C VAL A 127 -2.62 -17.63 2.61
N LEU A 128 -1.58 -18.19 2.00
CA LEU A 128 -0.21 -17.97 2.37
C LEU A 128 0.36 -16.81 1.53
N LYS A 129 0.94 -15.81 2.19
CA LYS A 129 1.51 -14.60 1.55
C LYS A 129 2.96 -14.40 1.98
N PRO A 130 3.83 -13.79 1.14
CA PRO A 130 5.08 -13.26 1.63
C PRO A 130 4.80 -12.04 2.53
N VAL A 131 5.55 -11.86 3.60
CA VAL A 131 5.38 -10.71 4.52
C VAL A 131 5.65 -9.38 3.82
N THR A 132 6.65 -9.34 2.94
CA THR A 132 6.96 -8.21 2.05
C THR A 132 6.73 -8.61 0.60
N GLY A 133 6.24 -7.69 -0.21
CA GLY A 133 5.97 -7.93 -1.63
C GLY A 133 4.64 -7.34 -2.08
N SER A 134 4.52 -7.13 -3.39
CA SER A 134 3.39 -6.45 -4.03
C SER A 134 2.93 -7.19 -5.30
N TRP A 135 1.87 -6.66 -5.94
CA TRP A 135 1.31 -7.15 -7.22
C TRP A 135 0.77 -8.57 -7.19
N GLY A 136 0.35 -9.09 -6.03
CA GLY A 136 -0.21 -10.43 -5.93
C GLY A 136 0.77 -11.55 -6.32
N ARG A 137 2.08 -11.32 -6.13
CA ARG A 137 3.12 -12.34 -6.40
C ARG A 137 3.32 -13.24 -5.19
N LEU A 138 3.65 -14.50 -5.45
CA LEU A 138 3.95 -15.51 -4.42
C LEU A 138 2.79 -15.73 -3.41
N LEU A 139 1.55 -15.46 -3.83
CA LEU A 139 0.36 -15.83 -3.07
C LEU A 139 -0.02 -17.27 -3.39
N ALA A 140 -0.35 -18.04 -2.37
CA ALA A 140 -0.88 -19.39 -2.53
C ALA A 140 -2.19 -19.55 -1.75
N LYS A 141 -3.26 -19.98 -2.44
CA LYS A 141 -4.47 -20.48 -1.80
C LYS A 141 -4.24 -21.96 -1.48
N ILE A 142 -4.28 -22.30 -0.22
CA ILE A 142 -4.03 -23.65 0.31
C ILE A 142 -5.38 -24.28 0.61
N ASN A 143 -5.73 -25.33 -0.11
CA ASN A 143 -7.05 -25.94 -0.03
C ASN A 143 -7.09 -27.21 0.85
N ASP A 144 -5.94 -27.80 1.12
CA ASP A 144 -5.80 -29.05 1.85
C ASP A 144 -4.40 -29.20 2.45
N ARG A 145 -4.20 -30.25 3.23
CA ARG A 145 -2.95 -30.54 3.93
C ARG A 145 -1.79 -30.81 2.97
N ASP A 146 -2.02 -31.60 1.91
CA ASP A 146 -0.96 -31.97 0.97
C ASP A 146 -0.40 -30.70 0.27
N ALA A 147 -1.30 -29.80 -0.15
CA ALA A 147 -0.91 -28.51 -0.70
C ALA A 147 -0.15 -27.63 0.33
N ALA A 148 -0.57 -27.66 1.61
CA ALA A 148 0.13 -26.95 2.69
C ALA A 148 1.56 -27.47 2.84
N GLU A 149 1.74 -28.77 3.01
CA GLU A 149 3.06 -29.39 3.19
C GLU A 149 3.99 -29.09 2.01
N ALA A 150 3.51 -29.21 0.77
CA ALA A 150 4.29 -28.94 -0.44
C ALA A 150 4.74 -27.46 -0.52
N VAL A 151 3.81 -26.50 -0.30
CA VAL A 151 4.14 -25.06 -0.38
C VAL A 151 5.06 -24.63 0.74
N LEU A 152 4.86 -25.11 1.96
CA LEU A 152 5.71 -24.82 3.11
C LEU A 152 7.12 -25.35 2.90
N GLU A 153 7.28 -26.57 2.36
CA GLU A 153 8.58 -27.14 2.01
C GLU A 153 9.31 -26.32 0.97
N HIS A 154 8.65 -25.92 -0.13
CA HIS A 154 9.23 -25.03 -1.12
C HIS A 154 9.73 -23.72 -0.53
N LYS A 155 8.92 -23.08 0.33
CA LYS A 155 9.32 -21.83 0.99
C LYS A 155 10.52 -21.99 1.92
N ASP A 156 10.58 -23.10 2.64
CA ASP A 156 11.67 -23.36 3.57
C ASP A 156 13.01 -23.66 2.86
N HIS A 157 12.97 -24.42 1.77
CA HIS A 157 14.19 -24.82 1.04
C HIS A 157 14.70 -23.77 0.05
N LEU A 158 13.80 -23.11 -0.69
CA LEU A 158 14.17 -22.20 -1.79
C LEU A 158 14.21 -20.73 -1.37
N GLY A 159 13.67 -20.42 -0.20
CA GLY A 159 13.53 -19.05 0.28
C GLY A 159 14.75 -18.53 1.04
N SER A 160 14.95 -17.21 1.02
CA SER A 160 15.80 -16.50 1.97
C SER A 160 15.17 -16.53 3.37
N TYR A 161 15.88 -16.05 4.40
CA TYR A 161 15.35 -15.94 5.76
C TYR A 161 14.00 -15.21 5.83
N TYR A 162 13.75 -14.19 5.00
CA TYR A 162 12.46 -13.51 4.91
C TYR A 162 11.33 -14.42 4.40
N HIS A 163 11.64 -15.43 3.57
CA HIS A 163 10.64 -16.38 3.10
C HIS A 163 10.27 -17.43 4.15
N LYS A 164 11.09 -17.59 5.19
CA LYS A 164 10.84 -18.47 6.34
C LYS A 164 9.92 -17.82 7.41
N ILE A 165 9.42 -16.64 7.15
CA ILE A 165 8.32 -16.05 7.89
C ILE A 165 7.02 -16.44 7.17
N PHE A 166 6.21 -17.23 7.83
CA PHE A 166 4.97 -17.76 7.26
C PHE A 166 3.80 -16.92 7.75
N TYR A 167 3.29 -16.06 6.86
CA TYR A 167 2.08 -15.28 7.09
C TYR A 167 0.90 -16.05 6.51
N VAL A 168 0.06 -16.58 7.37
CA VAL A 168 -1.14 -17.36 7.06
C VAL A 168 -2.36 -16.51 7.35
N GLN A 169 -3.18 -16.26 6.33
CA GLN A 169 -4.41 -15.48 6.43
C GLN A 169 -5.60 -16.35 6.09
N GLU A 170 -6.71 -16.17 6.80
CA GLU A 170 -7.97 -16.79 6.41
C GLU A 170 -8.36 -16.44 4.97
N TYR A 171 -9.00 -17.37 4.29
CA TYR A 171 -9.53 -17.11 2.96
C TYR A 171 -10.95 -16.58 3.08
N LEU A 172 -11.15 -15.32 2.72
CA LEU A 172 -12.47 -14.73 2.62
C LEU A 172 -13.04 -14.96 1.21
N GLU A 173 -14.21 -15.56 1.14
CA GLU A 173 -14.98 -15.64 -0.10
C GLU A 173 -15.35 -14.21 -0.53
N LYS A 174 -15.30 -13.94 -1.84
CA LYS A 174 -15.65 -12.65 -2.40
C LYS A 174 -16.38 -12.79 -3.73
N PRO A 175 -17.24 -11.85 -4.11
CA PRO A 175 -18.10 -11.95 -5.31
C PRO A 175 -17.32 -11.71 -6.62
N GLY A 176 -16.14 -12.35 -6.80
CA GLY A 176 -15.28 -12.18 -7.98
C GLY A 176 -14.67 -10.79 -8.13
N ARG A 177 -14.70 -9.97 -7.07
CA ARG A 177 -14.12 -8.62 -7.04
C ARG A 177 -13.61 -8.27 -5.64
N ASP A 178 -12.82 -7.22 -5.57
CA ASP A 178 -12.50 -6.49 -4.35
C ASP A 178 -12.64 -4.98 -4.59
N ILE A 179 -12.46 -4.19 -3.53
CA ILE A 179 -12.54 -2.74 -3.60
C ILE A 179 -11.17 -2.17 -3.30
N ARG A 180 -10.74 -1.18 -4.11
CA ARG A 180 -9.60 -0.32 -3.79
C ARG A 180 -10.10 1.10 -3.55
N ALA A 181 -10.00 1.57 -2.30
CA ALA A 181 -10.32 2.94 -1.91
C ALA A 181 -9.06 3.78 -1.82
N PHE A 182 -9.09 4.99 -2.38
CA PHE A 182 -7.99 5.95 -2.33
C PHE A 182 -8.25 6.97 -1.23
N VAL A 183 -7.39 6.99 -0.23
CA VAL A 183 -7.41 7.95 0.87
C VAL A 183 -6.30 8.96 0.66
N ILE A 184 -6.65 10.25 0.70
CA ILE A 184 -5.70 11.37 0.57
C ILE A 184 -5.98 12.31 1.74
N GLY A 185 -5.01 12.41 2.65
CA GLY A 185 -5.24 13.10 3.93
C GLY A 185 -6.37 12.44 4.72
N ASP A 186 -7.37 13.22 5.07
CA ASP A 186 -8.53 12.80 5.87
C ASP A 186 -9.78 12.52 5.00
N GLU A 187 -9.61 12.33 3.69
CA GLU A 187 -10.72 12.10 2.76
C GLU A 187 -10.53 10.82 1.95
N VAL A 188 -11.64 10.06 1.76
CA VAL A 188 -11.70 9.03 0.71
C VAL A 188 -12.04 9.70 -0.61
N ALA A 189 -11.04 9.88 -1.45
CA ALA A 189 -11.16 10.61 -2.72
C ALA A 189 -12.04 9.87 -3.74
N CYS A 190 -11.88 8.57 -3.86
CA CYS A 190 -12.67 7.69 -4.71
C CYS A 190 -12.41 6.22 -4.37
N ALA A 191 -13.20 5.33 -4.97
CA ALA A 191 -12.96 3.89 -4.91
C ALA A 191 -13.30 3.22 -6.24
N VAL A 192 -12.68 2.07 -6.49
CA VAL A 192 -12.96 1.22 -7.66
C VAL A 192 -13.20 -0.22 -7.22
N TYR A 193 -14.11 -0.90 -7.89
CA TYR A 193 -14.16 -2.35 -7.90
C TYR A 193 -13.07 -2.87 -8.84
N ARG A 194 -12.35 -3.92 -8.42
CA ARG A 194 -11.41 -4.65 -9.27
C ARG A 194 -11.95 -6.06 -9.47
N SER A 195 -12.44 -6.34 -10.65
CA SER A 195 -13.14 -7.60 -10.99
C SER A 195 -12.26 -8.52 -11.82
N SER A 196 -12.25 -9.82 -11.48
CA SER A 196 -11.51 -10.85 -12.20
C SER A 196 -12.22 -12.20 -12.03
N SER A 197 -12.07 -13.09 -13.01
CA SER A 197 -12.45 -14.50 -12.88
C SER A 197 -11.50 -15.31 -11.99
N HIS A 198 -10.34 -14.73 -11.67
CA HIS A 198 -9.37 -15.34 -10.76
C HIS A 198 -9.58 -14.82 -9.33
N TRP A 199 -9.28 -15.62 -8.32
CA TRP A 199 -9.42 -15.21 -6.91
C TRP A 199 -8.49 -14.04 -6.52
N ILE A 200 -7.38 -13.83 -7.25
CA ILE A 200 -6.53 -12.64 -7.13
C ILE A 200 -7.06 -11.58 -8.11
N THR A 201 -7.48 -10.44 -7.59
CA THR A 201 -8.18 -9.37 -8.32
C THR A 201 -7.30 -8.16 -8.61
N ASN A 202 -5.97 -8.32 -8.59
CA ASN A 202 -5.04 -7.23 -8.89
C ASN A 202 -5.10 -6.81 -10.36
N THR A 203 -5.16 -5.50 -10.64
CA THR A 203 -5.15 -4.94 -12.01
C THR A 203 -3.88 -5.30 -12.79
N SER A 204 -2.74 -5.50 -12.10
CA SER A 204 -1.50 -6.01 -12.71
C SER A 204 -1.64 -7.42 -13.30
N ARG A 205 -2.69 -8.16 -12.95
CA ARG A 205 -3.05 -9.50 -13.48
C ARG A 205 -4.23 -9.44 -14.47
N GLY A 206 -4.62 -8.26 -14.92
CA GLY A 206 -5.67 -8.09 -15.93
C GLY A 206 -7.08 -7.92 -15.35
N ALA A 207 -7.22 -7.65 -14.05
CA ALA A 207 -8.53 -7.30 -13.50
C ALA A 207 -9.03 -5.97 -14.07
N SER A 208 -10.33 -5.89 -14.37
CA SER A 208 -11.00 -4.67 -14.79
C SER A 208 -11.32 -3.77 -13.60
N ALA A 209 -11.20 -2.46 -13.79
CA ALA A 209 -11.57 -1.48 -12.78
C ALA A 209 -12.88 -0.78 -13.20
N THR A 210 -13.83 -0.66 -12.26
CA THR A 210 -15.09 0.08 -12.44
C THR A 210 -15.35 0.94 -11.22
N ASN A 211 -16.13 2.02 -11.36
CA ASN A 211 -16.44 2.91 -10.25
C ASN A 211 -17.14 2.17 -9.11
N CYS A 212 -16.68 2.40 -7.88
CA CYS A 212 -17.32 1.93 -6.66
C CYS A 212 -17.92 3.13 -5.91
N PRO A 213 -19.24 3.18 -5.67
CA PRO A 213 -19.85 4.26 -4.92
C PRO A 213 -19.30 4.35 -3.50
N LEU A 214 -19.05 5.56 -3.04
CA LEU A 214 -18.57 5.82 -1.68
C LEU A 214 -19.70 5.73 -0.66
N THR A 215 -19.94 4.55 -0.10
CA THR A 215 -20.90 4.36 1.00
C THR A 215 -20.33 4.90 2.32
N PRO A 216 -21.20 5.23 3.32
CA PRO A 216 -20.73 5.62 4.65
C PRO A 216 -19.82 4.57 5.31
N GLU A 217 -20.14 3.28 5.15
CA GLU A 217 -19.33 2.17 5.66
C GLU A 217 -17.95 2.14 5.00
N LEU A 218 -17.89 2.20 3.67
CA LEU A 218 -16.65 2.20 2.92
C LEU A 218 -15.74 3.36 3.34
N LYS A 219 -16.31 4.57 3.48
CA LYS A 219 -15.56 5.74 3.97
C LYS A 219 -15.02 5.50 5.38
N LYS A 220 -15.87 5.02 6.30
CA LYS A 220 -15.50 4.75 7.69
C LYS A 220 -14.35 3.76 7.80
N VAL A 221 -14.47 2.58 7.14
CA VAL A 221 -13.45 1.52 7.21
C VAL A 221 -12.15 1.98 6.55
N SER A 222 -12.23 2.64 5.38
CA SER A 222 -11.05 3.11 4.65
C SER A 222 -10.29 4.19 5.42
N LEU A 223 -10.98 5.16 6.02
CA LEU A 223 -10.36 6.20 6.83
C LEU A 223 -9.73 5.62 8.10
N ALA A 224 -10.43 4.71 8.79
CA ALA A 224 -9.88 4.04 9.97
C ALA A 224 -8.62 3.23 9.63
N ALA A 225 -8.62 2.52 8.50
CA ALA A 225 -7.46 1.78 8.02
C ALA A 225 -6.28 2.71 7.68
N ALA A 226 -6.54 3.82 7.00
CA ALA A 226 -5.51 4.81 6.68
C ALA A 226 -4.93 5.45 7.96
N GLN A 227 -5.77 5.81 8.93
CA GLN A 227 -5.34 6.36 10.22
C GLN A 227 -4.51 5.36 11.03
N ALA A 228 -4.87 4.06 11.01
CA ALA A 228 -4.10 3.01 11.65
C ALA A 228 -2.66 2.90 11.11
N MET A 229 -2.45 3.24 9.82
CA MET A 229 -1.11 3.32 9.21
C MET A 229 -0.38 4.63 9.50
N GLY A 230 -1.08 5.68 9.94
CA GLY A 230 -0.52 7.01 10.18
C GLY A 230 -0.91 8.07 9.16
N GLY A 231 -1.87 7.79 8.28
CA GLY A 231 -2.40 8.73 7.29
C GLY A 231 -1.51 8.94 6.06
N GLY A 232 -1.83 9.94 5.27
CA GLY A 232 -1.09 10.32 4.05
C GLY A 232 -1.85 9.98 2.77
N VAL A 233 -1.15 9.54 1.73
CA VAL A 233 -1.72 9.11 0.45
C VAL A 233 -1.69 7.60 0.36
N LEU A 234 -2.84 6.96 0.57
CA LEU A 234 -2.93 5.51 0.74
C LEU A 234 -4.00 4.89 -0.17
N ALA A 235 -3.78 3.64 -0.55
CA ALA A 235 -4.82 2.82 -1.16
C ALA A 235 -5.15 1.66 -0.22
N VAL A 236 -6.41 1.59 0.23
CA VAL A 236 -6.93 0.54 1.10
C VAL A 236 -7.64 -0.50 0.24
N ASP A 237 -7.20 -1.74 0.33
CA ASP A 237 -7.85 -2.86 -0.35
C ASP A 237 -8.82 -3.55 0.60
N LEU A 238 -10.10 -3.60 0.19
CA LEU A 238 -11.19 -4.16 1.00
C LEU A 238 -11.87 -5.33 0.29
N ILE A 239 -12.32 -6.29 1.09
CA ILE A 239 -13.14 -7.42 0.66
C ILE A 239 -14.56 -7.20 1.18
N GLU A 240 -15.54 -7.43 0.31
CA GLU A 240 -16.95 -7.53 0.71
C GLU A 240 -17.17 -8.91 1.32
N SER A 241 -17.46 -9.00 2.63
CA SER A 241 -17.80 -10.21 3.33
C SER A 241 -19.27 -10.19 3.81
N ASP A 242 -19.77 -11.31 4.32
CA ASP A 242 -21.13 -11.40 4.86
C ASP A 242 -21.35 -10.47 6.06
N ASP A 243 -20.27 -10.18 6.82
CA ASP A 243 -20.29 -9.31 8.01
C ASP A 243 -19.94 -7.84 7.71
N GLY A 244 -19.77 -7.48 6.42
CA GLY A 244 -19.42 -6.12 6.01
C GLY A 244 -18.05 -6.01 5.32
N LEU A 245 -17.50 -4.80 5.30
CA LEU A 245 -16.23 -4.53 4.62
C LEU A 245 -15.02 -4.87 5.51
N VAL A 246 -14.08 -5.61 4.96
CA VAL A 246 -12.87 -6.08 5.64
C VAL A 246 -11.63 -5.54 4.94
N ALA A 247 -10.80 -4.76 5.62
CA ALA A 247 -9.52 -4.25 5.09
C ALA A 247 -8.44 -5.31 5.21
N HIS A 248 -7.83 -5.70 4.09
CA HIS A 248 -6.83 -6.77 4.08
C HIS A 248 -5.44 -6.36 3.58
N GLU A 249 -5.30 -5.15 3.04
CA GLU A 249 -4.03 -4.58 2.60
C GLU A 249 -4.14 -3.05 2.55
N VAL A 250 -3.05 -2.36 2.90
CA VAL A 250 -2.92 -0.91 2.73
C VAL A 250 -1.62 -0.63 1.98
N ASN A 251 -1.71 0.13 0.90
CA ASN A 251 -0.59 0.43 0.00
C ASN A 251 -0.21 1.91 0.12
N TYR A 252 1.08 2.22 0.32
CA TYR A 252 1.57 3.59 0.47
C TYR A 252 2.13 4.20 -0.83
N THR A 253 2.62 3.40 -1.76
CA THR A 253 3.00 3.88 -3.11
C THR A 253 1.88 3.55 -4.08
N VAL A 254 0.85 4.40 -4.09
CA VAL A 254 -0.43 4.11 -4.76
C VAL A 254 -0.32 4.08 -6.28
N GLU A 255 -0.86 3.05 -6.92
CA GLU A 255 -1.04 2.95 -8.37
C GLU A 255 -2.49 3.32 -8.70
N PHE A 256 -2.70 4.43 -9.41
CA PHE A 256 -4.02 5.02 -9.60
C PHE A 256 -4.44 5.20 -11.06
N ARG A 257 -3.57 4.94 -12.03
CA ARG A 257 -3.85 5.20 -13.46
C ARG A 257 -5.14 4.56 -13.96
N ASN A 258 -5.43 3.32 -13.51
CA ASN A 258 -6.62 2.58 -13.93
C ASN A 258 -7.88 2.98 -13.16
N SER A 259 -7.78 3.95 -12.25
CA SER A 259 -8.90 4.40 -11.41
C SER A 259 -9.41 5.79 -11.81
N ILE A 260 -8.66 6.56 -12.59
CA ILE A 260 -9.01 7.91 -12.98
C ILE A 260 -10.24 7.90 -13.90
N GLU A 261 -10.17 7.14 -15.01
CA GLU A 261 -11.26 7.08 -16.00
C GLU A 261 -12.57 6.55 -15.39
N PRO A 262 -12.58 5.38 -14.67
CA PRO A 262 -13.81 4.86 -14.11
C PRO A 262 -14.47 5.76 -13.06
N THR A 263 -13.68 6.53 -12.29
CA THR A 263 -14.21 7.38 -11.21
C THR A 263 -14.44 8.83 -11.64
N GLY A 264 -13.79 9.28 -12.71
CA GLY A 264 -13.79 10.69 -13.13
C GLY A 264 -13.05 11.63 -12.16
N VAL A 265 -12.32 11.08 -11.16
CA VAL A 265 -11.63 11.88 -10.12
C VAL A 265 -10.20 12.19 -10.55
N ASP A 266 -9.79 13.46 -10.43
CA ASP A 266 -8.40 13.92 -10.63
C ASP A 266 -7.53 13.51 -9.44
N ILE A 267 -7.25 12.20 -9.33
CA ILE A 267 -6.43 11.65 -8.23
C ILE A 267 -5.05 12.33 -8.18
N PRO A 268 -4.28 12.44 -9.30
CA PRO A 268 -2.98 13.10 -9.24
C PRO A 268 -3.06 14.56 -8.80
N GLY A 269 -4.11 15.30 -9.23
CA GLY A 269 -4.32 16.68 -8.80
C GLY A 269 -4.56 16.79 -7.30
N ARG A 270 -5.38 15.91 -6.73
CA ARG A 270 -5.62 15.88 -5.27
C ARG A 270 -4.37 15.50 -4.48
N ILE A 271 -3.50 14.62 -5.02
CA ILE A 271 -2.22 14.29 -4.37
C ILE A 271 -1.32 15.53 -4.34
N ILE A 272 -1.24 16.30 -5.43
CA ILE A 272 -0.44 17.53 -5.48
C ILE A 272 -1.00 18.59 -4.52
N GLU A 273 -2.31 18.78 -4.47
CA GLU A 273 -2.97 19.70 -3.54
C GLU A 273 -2.66 19.32 -2.08
N TYR A 274 -2.80 18.07 -1.72
CA TYR A 274 -2.45 17.56 -0.39
C TYR A 274 -0.95 17.78 -0.07
N ALA A 275 -0.06 17.59 -1.04
CA ALA A 275 1.36 17.84 -0.83
C ALA A 275 1.66 19.31 -0.53
N LEU A 276 0.94 20.24 -1.17
CA LEU A 276 1.06 21.67 -0.87
C LEU A 276 0.54 22.02 0.53
N GLU A 277 -0.57 21.45 0.95
CA GLU A 277 -1.13 21.62 2.30
C GLU A 277 -0.11 21.18 3.36
N VAL A 278 0.44 19.95 3.21
CA VAL A 278 1.47 19.42 4.11
C VAL A 278 2.72 20.32 4.18
N GLY A 279 3.10 20.95 3.06
CA GLY A 279 4.22 21.88 3.01
C GLY A 279 3.94 23.19 3.70
N GLN A 280 2.72 23.71 3.64
CA GLN A 280 2.30 24.96 4.31
C GLN A 280 2.31 24.82 5.84
N ASP A 281 1.85 23.68 6.36
CA ASP A 281 1.84 23.37 7.79
C ASP A 281 3.25 23.24 8.39
N ALA A 282 4.26 23.04 7.57
CA ALA A 282 5.66 22.97 8.01
C ALA A 282 6.28 24.36 8.27
N GLY A 283 5.66 25.43 7.75
CA GLY A 283 6.14 26.81 7.89
C GLY A 283 5.45 27.62 9.02
N ALA A 284 4.48 27.02 9.70
CA ALA A 284 3.77 27.61 10.83
C ALA A 284 4.32 27.08 12.17
#